data_8605262bca7684ccd7a25538cb87aa4f
#
_entry.id   8605262bca7684ccd7a25538cb87aa4f
#
_cell.length_a   1.000
_cell.length_b   1.000
_cell.length_c   1.000
_cell.angle_alpha   90.00
_cell.angle_beta   90.00
_cell.angle_gamma   90.00
#
_symmetry.space_group_name_H-M   'P 1'
#
loop_
_entity.id
_entity.type
_entity.pdbx_description
1 polymer ?
#
loop_
_entity_poly.entity_id
_entity_poly.type
_entity_poly.pdbx_seq_one_letter_code
_entity_poly.pdbx_strand_id
1 'polypeptide(L)'
;NQTKVIKARLIGFKDTGARIEVLLLKPLGENLFEAMIKPAKRVSEGTIISVLPKDDETGEPLKIQVVKSDDDIIKQVRILNADSLDYIEEFGKIPLPPYIEREAELSDEKRYQTVYSKVKGSVAAPTAGLHFTEELISKIQNKGIKIARILLHVGVGTFRPVNCDDISDHIMHSEYFEIPEEAADIINSTKNSGGRVICVGTTSVRTLEGAKCIQNAFSDASSDQKTSDLKACNGETNVFIYPGYEFKLTDGIITNFHLPKSTLLMLVSAFLGLDNTLNAYDIALKSDYRFFSYGDAMLII
;
A
#
# COMPACT_ATOMS: atom_id res chain seq x y z
N ASN A 1 2.39 9.79 1.49
CA ASN A 1 2.47 8.83 0.40
C ASN A 1 1.51 9.25 -0.73
N GLN A 2 2.06 9.66 -1.88
CA GLN A 2 1.28 10.20 -3.02
C GLN A 2 0.86 9.13 -4.05
N THR A 3 0.83 7.87 -3.66
CA THR A 3 0.38 6.79 -4.54
C THR A 3 -1.10 6.93 -4.87
N LYS A 4 -1.48 6.56 -6.10
CA LYS A 4 -2.86 6.54 -6.58
C LYS A 4 -3.29 5.11 -6.85
N VAL A 5 -4.45 4.73 -6.31
CA VAL A 5 -5.03 3.40 -6.52
C VAL A 5 -5.53 3.30 -7.96
N ILE A 6 -5.17 2.21 -8.63
CA ILE A 6 -5.64 1.89 -9.97
C ILE A 6 -6.89 0.99 -9.92
N LYS A 7 -7.68 0.99 -10.99
CA LYS A 7 -8.86 0.13 -11.11
C LYS A 7 -8.44 -1.31 -11.47
N ALA A 8 -7.69 -1.94 -10.57
CA ALA A 8 -6.99 -3.20 -10.80
C ALA A 8 -7.86 -4.46 -10.69
N ARG A 9 -9.12 -4.35 -10.23
CA ARG A 9 -10.02 -5.48 -10.09
C ARG A 9 -10.84 -5.68 -11.35
N LEU A 10 -10.56 -6.75 -12.08
CA LEU A 10 -11.17 -7.11 -13.35
C LEU A 10 -12.08 -8.32 -13.15
N ILE A 11 -13.32 -8.25 -13.63
CA ILE A 11 -14.27 -9.36 -13.58
C ILE A 11 -14.50 -9.84 -15.02
N GLY A 12 -14.11 -11.07 -15.28
CA GLY A 12 -14.24 -11.65 -16.61
C GLY A 12 -14.78 -13.06 -16.59
N PHE A 13 -14.88 -13.64 -17.79
CA PHE A 13 -15.41 -14.98 -18.00
C PHE A 13 -14.46 -15.79 -18.88
N LYS A 14 -14.38 -17.07 -18.60
CA LYS A 14 -13.76 -18.06 -19.49
C LYS A 14 -14.71 -18.41 -20.62
N ASP A 15 -14.20 -19.04 -21.68
CA ASP A 15 -15.02 -19.57 -22.78
C ASP A 15 -16.09 -20.55 -22.30
N THR A 16 -15.88 -21.19 -21.15
CA THR A 16 -16.85 -22.08 -20.50
C THR A 16 -17.97 -21.33 -19.75
N GLY A 17 -17.98 -20.00 -19.75
CA GLY A 17 -18.92 -19.15 -19.01
C GLY A 17 -18.59 -19.01 -17.51
N ALA A 18 -17.50 -19.60 -17.01
CA ALA A 18 -17.14 -19.49 -15.61
C ALA A 18 -16.63 -18.06 -15.30
N ARG A 19 -17.23 -17.43 -14.28
CA ARG A 19 -16.83 -16.11 -13.77
C ARG A 19 -15.49 -16.21 -13.05
N ILE A 20 -14.57 -15.32 -13.41
CA ILE A 20 -13.23 -15.20 -12.85
C ILE A 20 -12.99 -13.76 -12.42
N GLU A 21 -12.48 -13.56 -11.22
CA GLU A 21 -11.95 -12.29 -10.74
C GLU A 21 -10.44 -12.31 -10.91
N VAL A 22 -9.89 -11.26 -11.55
CA VAL A 22 -8.45 -11.02 -11.68
C VAL A 22 -8.15 -9.70 -10.98
N LEU A 23 -7.29 -9.74 -9.97
CA LEU A 23 -6.76 -8.55 -9.32
C LEU A 23 -5.30 -8.38 -9.75
N LEU A 24 -5.05 -7.39 -10.60
CA LEU A 24 -3.68 -7.03 -11.01
C LEU A 24 -2.92 -6.49 -9.80
N LEU A 25 -1.67 -6.92 -9.61
CA LEU A 25 -0.85 -6.56 -8.44
C LEU A 25 0.34 -5.68 -8.85
N LYS A 26 1.36 -6.28 -9.45
CA LYS A 26 2.63 -5.66 -9.80
C LYS A 26 2.87 -5.80 -11.30
N PRO A 27 3.21 -4.73 -12.01
CA PRO A 27 3.67 -4.84 -13.39
C PRO A 27 5.06 -5.52 -13.43
N LEU A 28 5.22 -6.47 -14.35
CA LEU A 28 6.47 -7.20 -14.61
C LEU A 28 7.13 -6.79 -15.93
N GLY A 29 6.53 -5.86 -16.67
CA GLY A 29 6.94 -5.39 -17.98
C GLY A 29 5.78 -5.44 -18.97
N GLU A 30 6.02 -5.18 -20.21
CA GLU A 30 5.07 -5.07 -21.34
C GLU A 30 3.78 -5.89 -21.21
N ASN A 31 2.73 -5.28 -20.63
CA ASN A 31 1.41 -5.89 -20.37
C ASN A 31 1.44 -7.21 -19.56
N LEU A 32 2.55 -7.50 -18.89
CA LEU A 32 2.70 -8.63 -17.98
C LEU A 32 2.54 -8.16 -16.53
N PHE A 33 1.74 -8.87 -15.77
CA PHE A 33 1.44 -8.54 -14.38
C PHE A 33 1.48 -9.77 -13.47
N GLU A 34 1.89 -9.58 -12.24
CA GLU A 34 1.44 -10.46 -11.17
C GLU A 34 -0.04 -10.19 -10.90
N ALA A 35 -0.82 -11.23 -10.68
CA ALA A 35 -2.23 -11.11 -10.40
C ALA A 35 -2.70 -12.19 -9.42
N MET A 36 -3.65 -11.81 -8.57
CA MET A 36 -4.41 -12.76 -7.78
C MET A 36 -5.68 -13.13 -8.54
N ILE A 37 -5.98 -14.44 -8.65
CA ILE A 37 -7.14 -14.92 -9.40
C ILE A 37 -8.08 -15.69 -8.49
N LYS A 38 -9.38 -15.44 -8.61
CA LYS A 38 -10.43 -16.15 -7.90
C LYS A 38 -11.52 -16.63 -8.86
N PRO A 39 -11.91 -17.92 -8.77
CA PRO A 39 -11.29 -19.03 -8.03
C PRO A 39 -10.00 -19.52 -8.72
N ALA A 40 -8.89 -19.59 -7.98
CA ALA A 40 -7.58 -19.92 -8.54
C ALA A 40 -7.50 -21.32 -9.16
N LYS A 41 -8.15 -22.32 -8.54
CA LYS A 41 -8.16 -23.73 -8.98
C LYS A 41 -8.83 -23.96 -10.35
N ARG A 42 -9.61 -23.00 -10.86
CA ARG A 42 -10.29 -23.08 -12.15
C ARG A 42 -9.50 -22.51 -13.31
N VAL A 43 -8.29 -22.04 -13.04
CA VAL A 43 -7.49 -21.28 -13.98
C VAL A 43 -6.09 -21.87 -14.05
N SER A 44 -5.72 -22.40 -15.22
CA SER A 44 -4.41 -22.96 -15.53
C SER A 44 -3.68 -22.06 -16.52
N GLU A 45 -2.40 -22.33 -16.72
CA GLU A 45 -1.60 -21.72 -17.77
C GLU A 45 -2.27 -21.87 -19.15
N GLY A 46 -2.20 -20.82 -19.96
CA GLY A 46 -2.87 -20.75 -21.26
C GLY A 46 -4.35 -20.34 -21.19
N THR A 47 -4.99 -20.34 -20.00
CA THR A 47 -6.38 -19.90 -19.87
C THR A 47 -6.52 -18.44 -20.31
N ILE A 48 -7.53 -18.18 -21.14
CA ILE A 48 -7.94 -16.81 -21.56
C ILE A 48 -9.18 -16.42 -20.78
N ILE A 49 -9.18 -15.20 -20.25
CA ILE A 49 -10.28 -14.58 -19.51
C ILE A 49 -10.68 -13.33 -20.29
N SER A 50 -11.96 -13.23 -20.66
CA SER A 50 -12.52 -12.08 -21.35
C SER A 50 -13.26 -11.19 -20.37
N VAL A 51 -12.86 -9.91 -20.28
CA VAL A 51 -13.49 -8.89 -19.42
C VAL A 51 -14.23 -7.92 -20.31
N LEU A 52 -15.54 -7.78 -20.12
CA LEU A 52 -16.34 -6.83 -20.89
C LEU A 52 -16.16 -5.40 -20.38
N PRO A 53 -16.29 -4.37 -21.25
CA PRO A 53 -16.32 -2.99 -20.82
C PRO A 53 -17.46 -2.74 -19.82
N LYS A 54 -17.29 -1.78 -18.91
CA LYS A 54 -18.27 -1.50 -17.84
C LYS A 54 -19.62 -1.03 -18.36
N ASP A 55 -19.59 -0.20 -19.39
CA ASP A 55 -20.76 0.53 -19.88
C ASP A 55 -21.23 0.02 -21.27
N ASP A 56 -20.55 -0.98 -21.83
CA ASP A 56 -20.86 -1.56 -23.15
C ASP A 56 -20.61 -3.07 -23.15
N GLU A 57 -21.65 -3.85 -22.89
CA GLU A 57 -21.56 -5.31 -22.93
C GLU A 57 -21.33 -5.87 -24.34
N THR A 58 -21.44 -5.03 -25.39
CA THR A 58 -21.23 -5.41 -26.79
C THR A 58 -19.86 -4.99 -27.31
N GLY A 59 -19.10 -4.22 -26.51
CA GLY A 59 -17.76 -3.77 -26.85
C GLY A 59 -16.73 -4.89 -26.93
N GLU A 60 -15.59 -4.61 -27.53
CA GLU A 60 -14.49 -5.58 -27.60
C GLU A 60 -13.98 -5.90 -26.18
N PRO A 61 -13.97 -7.19 -25.77
CA PRO A 61 -13.53 -7.55 -24.44
C PRO A 61 -12.00 -7.41 -24.28
N LEU A 62 -11.57 -6.96 -23.10
CA LEU A 62 -10.17 -7.06 -22.70
C LEU A 62 -9.82 -8.54 -22.49
N LYS A 63 -8.75 -9.02 -23.13
CA LYS A 63 -8.30 -10.42 -23.06
C LYS A 63 -7.11 -10.56 -22.16
N ILE A 64 -7.23 -11.40 -21.15
CA ILE A 64 -6.20 -11.69 -20.16
C ILE A 64 -5.79 -13.16 -20.30
N GLN A 65 -4.53 -13.42 -20.58
CA GLN A 65 -3.98 -14.77 -20.63
C GLN A 65 -3.18 -15.07 -19.35
N VAL A 66 -3.43 -16.22 -18.76
CA VAL A 66 -2.58 -16.75 -17.70
C VAL A 66 -1.31 -17.33 -18.33
N VAL A 67 -0.16 -16.76 -18.00
CA VAL A 67 1.14 -17.11 -18.58
C VAL A 67 1.88 -18.10 -17.70
N LYS A 68 1.76 -17.93 -16.36
CA LYS A 68 2.45 -18.77 -15.37
C LYS A 68 1.56 -19.00 -14.15
N SER A 69 1.54 -20.23 -13.66
CA SER A 69 0.62 -20.67 -12.60
C SER A 69 1.31 -21.57 -11.57
N ASP A 70 2.54 -21.24 -11.18
CA ASP A 70 3.34 -22.03 -10.22
C ASP A 70 2.87 -21.86 -8.77
N ASP A 71 2.16 -20.78 -8.47
CA ASP A 71 1.60 -20.49 -7.16
C ASP A 71 0.06 -20.59 -7.21
N ASP A 72 -0.54 -21.18 -6.19
CA ASP A 72 -1.98 -21.29 -6.07
C ASP A 72 -2.68 -19.92 -5.87
N ILE A 73 -1.94 -18.89 -5.43
CA ILE A 73 -2.51 -17.60 -5.04
C ILE A 73 -2.15 -16.50 -6.05
N ILE A 74 -0.86 -16.38 -6.41
CA ILE A 74 -0.34 -15.36 -7.32
C ILE A 74 0.05 -16.03 -8.63
N LYS A 75 -0.47 -15.53 -9.73
CA LYS A 75 -0.19 -15.99 -11.08
C LYS A 75 0.39 -14.85 -11.91
N GLN A 76 1.07 -15.19 -13.01
CA GLN A 76 1.45 -14.19 -13.99
C GLN A 76 0.41 -14.16 -15.11
N VAL A 77 -0.05 -12.97 -15.44
CA VAL A 77 -1.04 -12.75 -16.49
C VAL A 77 -0.52 -11.73 -17.50
N ARG A 78 -0.86 -11.95 -18.77
CA ARG A 78 -0.58 -11.01 -19.86
C ARG A 78 -1.88 -10.45 -20.41
N ILE A 79 -1.93 -9.15 -20.56
CA ILE A 79 -3.04 -8.46 -21.27
C ILE A 79 -2.70 -8.50 -22.76
N LEU A 80 -3.59 -9.08 -23.57
CA LEU A 80 -3.29 -9.36 -24.98
C LEU A 80 -3.60 -8.20 -25.93
N ASN A 81 -4.57 -7.35 -25.59
CA ASN A 81 -5.11 -6.32 -26.47
C ASN A 81 -5.28 -4.97 -25.76
N ALA A 82 -4.31 -4.60 -24.92
CA ALA A 82 -4.27 -3.27 -24.31
C ALA A 82 -2.89 -2.64 -24.53
N ASP A 83 -2.88 -1.36 -24.80
CA ASP A 83 -1.67 -0.59 -25.09
C ASP A 83 -1.22 0.25 -23.88
N SER A 84 -2.09 0.39 -22.87
CA SER A 84 -1.82 1.22 -21.69
C SER A 84 -2.60 0.78 -20.46
N LEU A 85 -2.09 1.18 -19.29
CA LEU A 85 -2.78 0.98 -18.02
C LEU A 85 -4.12 1.74 -18.00
N ASP A 86 -4.20 2.91 -18.62
CA ASP A 86 -5.43 3.72 -18.68
C ASP A 86 -6.54 2.96 -19.39
N TYR A 87 -6.21 2.27 -20.50
CA TYR A 87 -7.18 1.43 -21.20
C TYR A 87 -7.64 0.25 -20.35
N ILE A 88 -6.72 -0.40 -19.61
CA ILE A 88 -7.07 -1.50 -18.70
C ILE A 88 -8.04 -1.02 -17.60
N GLU A 89 -7.84 0.21 -17.08
CA GLU A 89 -8.70 0.80 -16.03
C GLU A 89 -10.14 1.03 -16.50
N GLU A 90 -10.43 1.12 -17.79
CA GLU A 90 -11.80 1.23 -18.34
C GLU A 90 -12.62 -0.03 -18.03
N PHE A 91 -11.99 -1.18 -17.94
CA PHE A 91 -12.59 -2.47 -17.61
C PHE A 91 -12.61 -2.78 -16.10
N GLY A 92 -11.73 -2.14 -15.34
CA GLY A 92 -11.48 -2.47 -13.94
C GLY A 92 -12.32 -1.68 -12.94
N LYS A 93 -12.47 -2.21 -11.73
CA LYS A 93 -13.05 -1.55 -10.55
C LYS A 93 -11.97 -1.27 -9.51
N ILE A 94 -12.20 -0.31 -8.62
CA ILE A 94 -11.35 -0.05 -7.45
C ILE A 94 -11.31 -1.32 -6.57
N PRO A 95 -10.13 -1.81 -6.21
CA PRO A 95 -9.97 -3.01 -5.40
C PRO A 95 -10.14 -2.70 -3.91
N LEU A 96 -11.38 -2.61 -3.44
CA LEU A 96 -11.65 -2.45 -2.01
C LEU A 96 -11.07 -3.62 -1.21
N PRO A 97 -10.59 -3.38 0.03
CA PRO A 97 -10.11 -4.42 0.92
C PRO A 97 -11.15 -5.53 1.19
N PRO A 98 -10.74 -6.78 1.43
CA PRO A 98 -11.66 -7.92 1.51
C PRO A 98 -12.64 -7.87 2.68
N TYR A 99 -12.39 -7.07 3.72
CA TYR A 99 -13.32 -6.87 4.84
C TYR A 99 -14.43 -5.86 4.52
N ILE A 100 -14.40 -5.21 3.37
CA ILE A 100 -15.51 -4.42 2.83
C ILE A 100 -16.34 -5.35 1.95
N GLU A 101 -17.38 -5.95 2.55
CA GLU A 101 -18.18 -7.02 1.95
C GLU A 101 -19.23 -6.50 0.95
N ARG A 102 -18.93 -5.44 0.21
CA ARG A 102 -19.76 -4.94 -0.89
C ARG A 102 -18.92 -4.72 -2.15
N GLU A 103 -19.58 -4.67 -3.28
CA GLU A 103 -18.92 -4.23 -4.51
C GLU A 103 -18.50 -2.76 -4.44
N ALA A 104 -17.45 -2.43 -5.20
CA ALA A 104 -17.05 -1.04 -5.34
C ALA A 104 -18.09 -0.24 -6.13
N GLU A 105 -18.48 0.92 -5.59
CA GLU A 105 -19.38 1.87 -6.20
C GLU A 105 -18.58 2.97 -6.91
N LEU A 106 -19.23 3.74 -7.78
CA LEU A 106 -18.61 4.91 -8.44
C LEU A 106 -18.04 5.92 -7.43
N SER A 107 -18.70 6.06 -6.28
CA SER A 107 -18.25 6.92 -5.19
C SER A 107 -16.87 6.51 -4.64
N ASP A 108 -16.55 5.21 -4.66
CA ASP A 108 -15.26 4.70 -4.17
C ASP A 108 -14.09 5.10 -5.06
N GLU A 109 -14.31 5.37 -6.34
CA GLU A 109 -13.27 5.86 -7.25
C GLU A 109 -12.63 7.16 -6.73
N LYS A 110 -13.42 7.98 -6.05
CA LYS A 110 -12.97 9.22 -5.42
C LYS A 110 -12.65 9.03 -3.93
N ARG A 111 -13.49 8.30 -3.20
CA ARG A 111 -13.37 8.15 -1.74
C ARG A 111 -12.21 7.25 -1.31
N TYR A 112 -11.83 6.27 -2.14
CA TYR A 112 -10.68 5.39 -1.86
C TYR A 112 -9.38 5.94 -2.48
N GLN A 113 -9.25 7.27 -2.47
CA GLN A 113 -8.06 8.02 -2.90
C GLN A 113 -7.78 9.15 -1.90
N THR A 114 -6.50 9.42 -1.64
CA THR A 114 -6.14 10.63 -0.89
C THR A 114 -6.25 11.86 -1.79
N VAL A 115 -6.54 13.03 -1.21
CA VAL A 115 -6.63 14.30 -1.96
C VAL A 115 -5.30 14.70 -2.61
N TYR A 116 -4.20 14.09 -2.19
CA TYR A 116 -2.86 14.31 -2.75
C TYR A 116 -2.32 13.12 -3.55
N SER A 117 -3.16 12.16 -3.92
CA SER A 117 -2.76 11.04 -4.77
C SER A 117 -2.37 11.53 -6.16
N LYS A 118 -1.22 11.07 -6.68
CA LYS A 118 -0.67 11.55 -7.95
C LYS A 118 -0.15 10.43 -8.85
N VAL A 119 0.62 9.49 -8.30
CA VAL A 119 1.33 8.47 -9.07
C VAL A 119 0.54 7.16 -9.06
N LYS A 120 0.03 6.73 -10.22
CA LYS A 120 -0.70 5.47 -10.38
C LYS A 120 0.22 4.25 -10.14
N GLY A 121 -0.33 3.17 -9.57
CA GLY A 121 0.40 1.91 -9.41
C GLY A 121 0.03 1.11 -8.15
N SER A 122 -0.78 1.67 -7.27
CA SER A 122 -1.18 1.01 -6.02
C SER A 122 -2.47 0.22 -6.18
N VAL A 123 -2.57 -0.90 -5.50
CA VAL A 123 -3.82 -1.68 -5.41
C VAL A 123 -4.56 -1.46 -4.10
N ALA A 124 -3.99 -0.65 -3.19
CA ALA A 124 -4.65 -0.21 -1.98
C ALA A 124 -4.31 1.24 -1.66
N ALA A 125 -5.25 1.96 -1.07
CA ALA A 125 -5.04 3.33 -0.64
C ALA A 125 -4.18 3.41 0.64
N PRO A 126 -3.33 4.43 0.81
CA PRO A 126 -2.71 4.75 2.09
C PRO A 126 -3.77 5.39 3.00
N THR A 127 -4.57 4.55 3.66
CA THR A 127 -5.88 4.90 4.23
C THR A 127 -5.84 5.96 5.32
N ALA A 128 -4.75 6.09 6.08
CA ALA A 128 -4.57 7.20 7.01
C ALA A 128 -4.60 8.58 6.32
N GLY A 129 -4.22 8.64 5.05
CA GLY A 129 -4.29 9.84 4.24
C GLY A 129 -5.71 10.26 3.85
N LEU A 130 -6.70 9.36 3.93
CA LEU A 130 -8.11 9.66 3.64
C LEU A 130 -8.72 10.64 4.64
N HIS A 131 -8.14 10.77 5.83
CA HIS A 131 -8.55 11.74 6.85
C HIS A 131 -8.13 13.18 6.53
N PHE A 132 -7.26 13.38 5.54
CA PHE A 132 -6.78 14.69 5.15
C PHE A 132 -7.63 15.29 4.04
N THR A 133 -8.06 16.52 4.24
CA THR A 133 -8.68 17.37 3.23
C THR A 133 -7.66 18.40 2.74
N GLU A 134 -7.90 18.99 1.57
CA GLU A 134 -7.06 20.10 1.06
C GLU A 134 -7.06 21.28 2.04
N GLU A 135 -8.19 21.54 2.69
CA GLU A 135 -8.31 22.58 3.71
C GLU A 135 -7.43 22.28 4.94
N LEU A 136 -7.44 21.04 5.44
CA LEU A 136 -6.59 20.63 6.56
C LEU A 136 -5.10 20.75 6.20
N ILE A 137 -4.72 20.30 5.01
CA ILE A 137 -3.35 20.44 4.51
C ILE A 137 -2.91 21.91 4.47
N SER A 138 -3.77 22.78 3.93
CA SER A 138 -3.51 24.22 3.89
C SER A 138 -3.37 24.82 5.30
N LYS A 139 -4.21 24.42 6.25
CA LYS A 139 -4.11 24.86 7.66
C LYS A 139 -2.79 24.42 8.30
N ILE A 140 -2.34 23.20 8.02
CA ILE A 140 -1.07 22.67 8.51
C ILE A 140 0.10 23.50 7.95
N GLN A 141 0.11 23.74 6.63
CA GLN A 141 1.15 24.54 5.98
C GLN A 141 1.17 26.00 6.47
N ASN A 142 -0.01 26.61 6.69
CA ASN A 142 -0.11 27.98 7.23
C ASN A 142 0.43 28.09 8.67
N LYS A 143 0.53 26.98 9.40
CA LYS A 143 1.21 26.92 10.70
C LYS A 143 2.73 26.73 10.60
N GLY A 144 3.30 26.77 9.38
CA GLY A 144 4.73 26.59 9.15
C GLY A 144 5.19 25.12 9.17
N ILE A 145 4.27 24.15 9.23
CA ILE A 145 4.61 22.73 9.19
C ILE A 145 4.87 22.33 7.75
N LYS A 146 6.06 21.79 7.49
CA LYS A 146 6.45 21.32 6.16
C LYS A 146 5.80 19.96 5.84
N ILE A 147 5.51 19.73 4.55
CA ILE A 147 4.96 18.48 4.07
C ILE A 147 5.90 17.84 3.07
N ALA A 148 6.55 16.74 3.47
CA ALA A 148 7.38 15.91 2.59
C ALA A 148 6.48 14.88 1.87
N ARG A 149 6.60 14.79 0.55
CA ARG A 149 5.82 13.86 -0.28
C ARG A 149 6.70 12.72 -0.74
N ILE A 150 6.30 11.51 -0.41
CA ILE A 150 6.99 10.27 -0.77
C ILE A 150 6.05 9.35 -1.54
N LEU A 151 6.58 8.31 -2.16
CA LEU A 151 5.83 7.29 -2.85
C LEU A 151 6.09 5.92 -2.22
N LEU A 152 5.05 5.12 -2.05
CA LEU A 152 5.11 3.67 -1.89
C LEU A 152 3.85 3.08 -2.52
N HIS A 153 4.02 2.15 -3.45
CA HIS A 153 2.92 1.42 -4.04
C HIS A 153 2.49 0.28 -3.13
N VAL A 154 1.30 0.42 -2.55
CA VAL A 154 0.76 -0.54 -1.59
C VAL A 154 0.26 -1.78 -2.31
N GLY A 155 0.81 -2.93 -1.95
CA GLY A 155 0.39 -4.24 -2.43
C GLY A 155 -0.71 -4.88 -1.57
N VAL A 156 -1.29 -5.98 -2.06
CA VAL A 156 -2.33 -6.75 -1.32
C VAL A 156 -1.79 -7.44 -0.06
N GLY A 157 -0.48 -7.59 0.05
CA GLY A 157 0.18 -8.18 1.22
C GLY A 157 -0.14 -7.45 2.53
N THR A 158 -0.41 -6.14 2.45
CA THR A 158 -0.78 -5.30 3.59
C THR A 158 -2.06 -5.79 4.32
N PHE A 159 -2.95 -6.50 3.64
CA PHE A 159 -4.20 -7.02 4.21
C PHE A 159 -4.16 -8.52 4.56
N ARG A 160 -3.01 -9.17 4.35
CA ARG A 160 -2.86 -10.58 4.71
C ARG A 160 -2.57 -10.71 6.20
N PRO A 161 -3.28 -11.60 6.92
CA PRO A 161 -2.92 -11.92 8.30
C PRO A 161 -1.57 -12.63 8.35
N VAL A 162 -0.86 -12.46 9.47
CA VAL A 162 0.33 -13.24 9.77
C VAL A 162 -0.11 -14.65 10.15
N ASN A 163 0.36 -15.66 9.41
CA ASN A 163 -0.03 -17.05 9.53
C ASN A 163 1.12 -17.96 10.03
N CYS A 164 2.14 -17.40 10.65
CA CYS A 164 3.23 -18.13 11.28
C CYS A 164 3.11 -18.05 12.79
N ASP A 165 3.57 -19.09 13.49
CA ASP A 165 3.61 -19.15 14.96
C ASP A 165 4.73 -18.28 15.52
N ASP A 166 5.88 -18.23 14.82
CA ASP A 166 6.98 -17.35 15.14
C ASP A 166 7.04 -16.16 14.17
N ILE A 167 7.12 -14.97 14.74
CA ILE A 167 7.21 -13.71 13.98
C ILE A 167 8.44 -13.68 13.04
N SER A 168 9.55 -14.33 13.44
CA SER A 168 10.78 -14.40 12.65
C SER A 168 10.60 -15.17 11.31
N ASP A 169 9.59 -16.05 11.23
CA ASP A 169 9.28 -16.80 10.02
C ASP A 169 8.41 -16.03 9.03
N HIS A 170 7.94 -14.84 9.42
CA HIS A 170 7.09 -14.03 8.54
C HIS A 170 7.90 -13.37 7.42
N ILE A 171 7.55 -13.69 6.18
CA ILE A 171 8.15 -13.07 5.00
C ILE A 171 7.30 -11.87 4.57
N MET A 172 7.84 -10.67 4.78
CA MET A 172 7.21 -9.44 4.29
C MET A 172 7.29 -9.33 2.78
N HIS A 173 6.18 -8.92 2.17
CA HIS A 173 6.14 -8.60 0.76
C HIS A 173 6.97 -7.35 0.46
N SER A 174 7.66 -7.38 -0.68
CA SER A 174 8.39 -6.23 -1.20
C SER A 174 7.43 -5.24 -1.85
N GLU A 175 7.61 -3.95 -1.55
CA GLU A 175 6.82 -2.85 -2.11
C GLU A 175 7.76 -1.78 -2.66
N TYR A 176 7.47 -1.30 -3.88
CA TYR A 176 8.24 -0.23 -4.51
C TYR A 176 8.02 1.09 -3.79
N PHE A 177 9.10 1.81 -3.52
CA PHE A 177 9.06 3.14 -2.94
C PHE A 177 9.96 4.13 -3.67
N GLU A 178 9.70 5.42 -3.45
CA GLU A 178 10.54 6.53 -3.90
C GLU A 178 10.54 7.66 -2.87
N ILE A 179 11.72 8.18 -2.57
CA ILE A 179 11.95 9.39 -1.78
C ILE A 179 12.62 10.42 -2.68
N PRO A 180 11.88 11.43 -3.17
CA PRO A 180 12.46 12.53 -3.94
C PRO A 180 13.44 13.36 -3.11
N GLU A 181 14.37 14.07 -3.78
CA GLU A 181 15.36 14.94 -3.16
C GLU A 181 14.70 15.99 -2.25
N GLU A 182 13.67 16.67 -2.73
CA GLU A 182 12.91 17.64 -1.93
C GLU A 182 12.38 17.04 -0.61
N ALA A 183 11.89 15.80 -0.64
CA ALA A 183 11.40 15.14 0.56
C ALA A 183 12.53 14.79 1.53
N ALA A 184 13.65 14.30 1.02
CA ALA A 184 14.83 14.01 1.81
C ALA A 184 15.36 15.28 2.50
N ASP A 185 15.47 16.40 1.78
CA ASP A 185 15.91 17.69 2.29
C ASP A 185 14.99 18.23 3.40
N ILE A 186 13.68 18.14 3.19
CA ILE A 186 12.69 18.54 4.22
C ILE A 186 12.88 17.71 5.49
N ILE A 187 13.03 16.39 5.37
CA ILE A 187 13.18 15.47 6.50
C ILE A 187 14.50 15.76 7.23
N ASN A 188 15.61 15.85 6.50
CA ASN A 188 16.93 16.13 7.08
C ASN A 188 16.98 17.48 7.78
N SER A 189 16.50 18.53 7.13
CA SER A 189 16.47 19.87 7.74
C SER A 189 15.60 19.92 8.99
N THR A 190 14.52 19.15 9.03
CA THR A 190 13.65 19.02 10.21
C THR A 190 14.37 18.32 11.35
N LYS A 191 15.01 17.18 11.08
CA LYS A 191 15.76 16.42 12.11
C LYS A 191 16.94 17.23 12.64
N ASN A 192 17.71 17.88 11.76
CA ASN A 192 18.88 18.67 12.12
C ASN A 192 18.53 19.93 12.94
N SER A 193 17.31 20.44 12.80
CA SER A 193 16.80 21.55 13.62
C SER A 193 16.11 21.10 14.93
N GLY A 194 16.15 19.81 15.27
CA GLY A 194 15.48 19.25 16.45
C GLY A 194 13.96 19.13 16.32
N GLY A 195 13.45 19.24 15.09
CA GLY A 195 12.02 19.04 14.79
C GLY A 195 11.62 17.56 14.73
N ARG A 196 10.32 17.30 14.59
CA ARG A 196 9.75 15.95 14.55
C ARG A 196 9.21 15.61 13.18
N VAL A 197 9.42 14.38 12.74
CA VAL A 197 8.88 13.79 11.51
C VAL A 197 7.66 12.93 11.86
N ILE A 198 6.47 13.41 11.48
CA ILE A 198 5.20 12.72 11.73
C ILE A 198 4.77 12.01 10.44
N CYS A 199 4.75 10.69 10.45
CA CYS A 199 4.35 9.89 9.29
C CYS A 199 2.83 9.77 9.20
N VAL A 200 2.27 10.04 8.02
CA VAL A 200 0.86 9.77 7.71
C VAL A 200 0.75 8.39 7.04
N GLY A 201 0.29 7.41 7.82
CA GLY A 201 0.15 6.01 7.44
C GLY A 201 1.41 5.17 7.69
N THR A 202 1.17 3.89 7.97
CA THR A 202 2.22 2.87 8.14
C THR A 202 3.08 2.71 6.88
N THR A 203 2.52 3.01 5.70
CA THR A 203 3.25 3.03 4.43
C THR A 203 4.36 4.08 4.43
N SER A 204 4.09 5.28 4.99
CA SER A 204 5.10 6.33 5.12
C SER A 204 6.21 5.93 6.08
N VAL A 205 5.87 5.29 7.19
CA VAL A 205 6.85 4.73 8.13
C VAL A 205 7.74 3.72 7.42
N ARG A 206 7.14 2.73 6.74
CA ARG A 206 7.91 1.69 6.04
C ARG A 206 8.80 2.25 4.93
N THR A 207 8.37 3.31 4.25
CA THR A 207 9.19 3.99 3.26
C THR A 207 10.43 4.60 3.89
N LEU A 208 10.29 5.39 4.95
CA LEU A 208 11.41 6.09 5.57
C LEU A 208 12.37 5.12 6.26
N GLU A 209 11.83 4.23 7.08
CA GLU A 209 12.64 3.27 7.83
C GLU A 209 13.33 2.25 6.88
N GLY A 210 12.61 1.77 5.85
CA GLY A 210 13.15 0.87 4.85
C GLY A 210 14.27 1.50 4.02
N ALA A 211 14.08 2.74 3.54
CA ALA A 211 15.11 3.49 2.84
C ALA A 211 16.36 3.68 3.70
N LYS A 212 16.17 4.03 4.97
CA LYS A 212 17.29 4.21 5.90
C LYS A 212 18.03 2.91 6.21
N CYS A 213 17.32 1.78 6.32
CA CYS A 213 17.95 0.47 6.46
C CYS A 213 18.81 0.12 5.23
N ILE A 214 18.28 0.36 4.02
CA ILE A 214 19.01 0.10 2.77
C ILE A 214 20.26 0.99 2.71
N GLN A 215 20.15 2.29 2.95
CA GLN A 215 21.29 3.21 2.91
C GLN A 215 22.37 2.85 3.93
N ASN A 216 21.97 2.44 5.14
CA ASN A 216 22.92 2.01 6.16
C ASN A 216 23.64 0.69 5.80
N ALA A 217 22.98 -0.21 5.06
CA ALA A 217 23.58 -1.46 4.62
C ALA A 217 24.64 -1.27 3.52
N PHE A 218 24.53 -0.19 2.72
CA PHE A 218 25.48 0.16 1.66
C PHE A 218 26.52 1.21 2.09
N SER A 219 26.42 1.78 3.31
CA SER A 219 27.47 2.66 3.85
C SER A 219 28.66 1.81 4.28
N ASP A 220 29.87 2.11 3.74
CA ASP A 220 31.11 1.44 4.11
C ASP A 220 31.29 1.45 5.64
N ALA A 221 31.54 0.27 6.20
CA ALA A 221 31.82 0.09 7.63
C ALA A 221 33.11 0.80 8.10
N SER A 222 33.87 1.37 7.17
CA SER A 222 35.14 2.05 7.40
C SER A 222 35.02 3.58 7.59
N SER A 223 33.83 4.18 7.33
CA SER A 223 33.60 5.59 7.61
C SER A 223 32.99 5.76 9.00
N ASP A 224 33.72 6.36 9.93
CA ASP A 224 33.22 6.80 11.25
C ASP A 224 32.06 7.82 11.19
N GLN A 225 31.65 8.22 9.97
CA GLN A 225 30.47 9.00 9.68
C GLN A 225 29.36 8.06 9.19
N LYS A 226 28.59 7.47 10.10
CA LYS A 226 27.21 7.10 9.82
C LYS A 226 26.53 8.37 9.32
N THR A 227 26.35 8.50 8.00
CA THR A 227 25.64 9.65 7.44
C THR A 227 24.24 9.62 8.05
N SER A 228 24.00 10.56 8.99
CA SER A 228 22.71 10.69 9.67
C SER A 228 21.60 11.03 8.67
N ASP A 229 21.95 11.63 7.54
CA ASP A 229 21.03 12.17 6.56
C ASP A 229 20.42 11.10 5.65
N LEU A 230 19.13 11.25 5.38
CA LEU A 230 18.39 10.50 4.39
C LEU A 230 18.76 11.03 2.99
N LYS A 231 19.09 10.13 2.06
CA LYS A 231 19.33 10.48 0.66
C LYS A 231 18.09 10.20 -0.19
N ALA A 232 17.90 10.99 -1.23
CA ALA A 232 16.94 10.66 -2.28
C ALA A 232 17.24 9.27 -2.85
N CYS A 233 16.23 8.43 -2.99
CA CYS A 233 16.38 7.07 -3.47
C CYS A 233 15.04 6.48 -3.91
N ASN A 234 15.14 5.43 -4.69
CA ASN A 234 14.03 4.53 -4.99
C ASN A 234 14.48 3.08 -4.87
N GLY A 235 13.54 2.18 -4.78
CA GLY A 235 13.82 0.77 -4.65
C GLY A 235 12.64 -0.03 -4.14
N GLU A 236 12.92 -1.20 -3.62
CA GLU A 236 11.93 -2.05 -2.96
C GLU A 236 12.26 -2.20 -1.49
N THR A 237 11.22 -2.15 -0.63
CA THR A 237 11.35 -2.39 0.80
C THR A 237 10.48 -3.55 1.23
N ASN A 238 11.08 -4.46 1.97
CA ASN A 238 10.41 -5.53 2.70
C ASN A 238 10.58 -5.39 4.21
N VAL A 239 10.88 -4.18 4.69
CA VAL A 239 11.10 -3.94 6.10
C VAL A 239 9.90 -4.40 6.93
N PHE A 240 10.15 -5.27 7.91
CA PHE A 240 9.18 -5.75 8.87
C PHE A 240 9.44 -5.08 10.21
N ILE A 241 8.48 -4.26 10.64
CA ILE A 241 8.56 -3.48 11.87
C ILE A 241 7.63 -4.12 12.90
N TYR A 242 8.19 -4.58 14.00
CA TYR A 242 7.49 -5.22 15.12
C TYR A 242 8.15 -4.83 16.44
N PRO A 243 7.57 -5.13 17.60
CA PRO A 243 8.13 -4.75 18.91
C PRO A 243 9.60 -5.09 19.06
N GLY A 244 10.40 -4.09 19.48
CA GLY A 244 11.86 -4.15 19.53
C GLY A 244 12.56 -3.43 18.35
N TYR A 245 11.82 -2.94 17.36
CA TYR A 245 12.37 -2.13 16.28
C TYR A 245 12.77 -0.73 16.77
N GLU A 246 13.97 -0.29 16.39
CA GLU A 246 14.48 1.06 16.69
C GLU A 246 14.21 2.00 15.52
N PHE A 247 13.27 2.93 15.68
CA PHE A 247 12.95 3.93 14.68
C PHE A 247 14.09 4.93 14.51
N LYS A 248 14.42 5.23 13.24
CA LYS A 248 15.55 6.09 12.88
C LYS A 248 15.11 7.48 12.44
N LEU A 249 13.99 7.57 11.77
CA LEU A 249 13.49 8.79 11.16
C LEU A 249 12.10 9.20 11.67
N THR A 250 11.28 8.24 12.08
CA THR A 250 9.89 8.45 12.47
C THR A 250 9.77 8.87 13.94
N ASP A 251 9.19 10.04 14.21
CA ASP A 251 8.97 10.59 15.55
C ASP A 251 7.49 10.58 15.96
N GLY A 252 6.59 10.28 15.04
CA GLY A 252 5.16 10.15 15.29
C GLY A 252 4.43 9.55 14.11
N ILE A 253 3.24 9.02 14.35
CA ILE A 253 2.45 8.31 13.35
C ILE A 253 0.99 8.74 13.43
N ILE A 254 0.38 9.07 12.29
CA ILE A 254 -1.07 9.11 12.12
C ILE A 254 -1.48 7.85 11.38
N THR A 255 -2.34 7.02 11.99
CA THR A 255 -2.73 5.75 11.39
C THR A 255 -4.16 5.35 11.75
N ASN A 256 -4.79 4.52 10.92
CA ASN A 256 -6.07 3.89 11.24
C ASN A 256 -5.91 2.84 12.35
N PHE A 257 -7.03 2.37 12.91
CA PHE A 257 -7.05 1.15 13.71
C PHE A 257 -6.99 -0.08 12.79
N HIS A 258 -6.09 -1.00 13.11
CA HIS A 258 -5.76 -2.15 12.26
C HIS A 258 -6.35 -3.46 12.76
N LEU A 259 -6.42 -4.46 11.87
CA LEU A 259 -6.86 -5.82 12.19
C LEU A 259 -5.96 -6.50 13.20
N PRO A 260 -6.52 -7.35 14.09
CA PRO A 260 -5.73 -8.27 14.90
C PRO A 260 -4.85 -9.18 14.04
N LYS A 261 -3.71 -9.59 14.57
CA LYS A 261 -2.75 -10.48 13.90
C LYS A 261 -2.24 -9.93 12.55
N SER A 262 -2.23 -8.62 12.37
CA SER A 262 -1.68 -7.97 11.18
C SER A 262 -0.30 -7.38 11.44
N THR A 263 0.53 -7.32 10.40
CA THR A 263 1.84 -6.63 10.44
C THR A 263 1.70 -5.15 10.76
N LEU A 264 0.55 -4.54 10.46
CA LEU A 264 0.25 -3.14 10.75
C LEU A 264 0.03 -2.91 12.25
N LEU A 265 -0.68 -3.81 12.94
CA LEU A 265 -0.81 -3.75 14.40
C LEU A 265 0.54 -3.95 15.09
N MET A 266 1.39 -4.82 14.55
CA MET A 266 2.75 -5.02 15.06
C MET A 266 3.60 -3.75 14.94
N LEU A 267 3.51 -3.03 13.82
CA LEU A 267 4.19 -1.75 13.62
C LEU A 267 3.73 -0.70 14.64
N VAL A 268 2.42 -0.59 14.87
CA VAL A 268 1.87 0.32 15.90
C VAL A 268 2.38 -0.09 17.28
N SER A 269 2.40 -1.39 17.57
CA SER A 269 2.92 -1.92 18.85
C SER A 269 4.44 -1.71 19.00
N ALA A 270 5.19 -1.70 17.91
CA ALA A 270 6.61 -1.36 17.95
C ALA A 270 6.84 0.10 18.33
N PHE A 271 5.94 1.00 17.93
CA PHE A 271 6.06 2.43 18.18
C PHE A 271 5.53 2.83 19.56
N LEU A 272 4.35 2.36 19.93
CA LEU A 272 3.65 2.75 21.16
C LEU A 272 3.95 1.83 22.36
N GLY A 273 4.46 0.63 22.09
CA GLY A 273 4.52 -0.49 23.05
C GLY A 273 3.24 -1.33 22.99
N LEU A 274 3.37 -2.63 23.25
CA LEU A 274 2.26 -3.59 23.11
C LEU A 274 1.11 -3.26 24.07
N ASP A 275 1.40 -3.08 25.34
CA ASP A 275 0.38 -2.83 26.38
C ASP A 275 -0.40 -1.53 26.11
N ASN A 276 0.32 -0.46 25.76
CA ASN A 276 -0.31 0.80 25.41
C ASN A 276 -1.17 0.69 24.14
N THR A 277 -0.71 -0.07 23.14
CA THR A 277 -1.47 -0.33 21.93
C THR A 277 -2.77 -1.07 22.26
N LEU A 278 -2.71 -2.16 23.03
CA LEU A 278 -3.88 -2.93 23.41
C LEU A 278 -4.86 -2.09 24.24
N ASN A 279 -4.36 -1.26 25.15
CA ASN A 279 -5.19 -0.35 25.95
C ASN A 279 -5.88 0.72 25.06
N ALA A 280 -5.14 1.32 24.12
CA ALA A 280 -5.72 2.31 23.18
C ALA A 280 -6.82 1.69 22.31
N TYR A 281 -6.64 0.44 21.87
CA TYR A 281 -7.64 -0.28 21.08
C TYR A 281 -8.87 -0.66 21.92
N ASP A 282 -8.70 -1.06 23.17
CA ASP A 282 -9.80 -1.33 24.11
C ASP A 282 -10.63 -0.06 24.39
N ILE A 283 -9.96 1.08 24.60
CA ILE A 283 -10.63 2.38 24.76
C ILE A 283 -11.39 2.75 23.50
N ALA A 284 -10.79 2.59 22.32
CA ALA A 284 -11.43 2.90 21.05
C ALA A 284 -12.70 2.05 20.83
N LEU A 285 -12.62 0.74 21.11
CA LEU A 285 -13.78 -0.18 21.03
C LEU A 285 -14.91 0.24 21.98
N LYS A 286 -14.58 0.64 23.20
CA LYS A 286 -15.55 1.10 24.22
C LYS A 286 -16.13 2.48 23.93
N SER A 287 -15.50 3.25 23.05
CA SER A 287 -15.88 4.63 22.68
C SER A 287 -16.45 4.73 21.27
N ASP A 288 -16.92 3.62 20.71
CA ASP A 288 -17.58 3.52 19.40
C ASP A 288 -16.74 4.05 18.21
N TYR A 289 -15.40 4.00 18.31
CA TYR A 289 -14.54 4.30 17.18
C TYR A 289 -14.70 3.25 16.10
N ARG A 290 -14.67 3.69 14.85
CA ARG A 290 -14.72 2.82 13.67
C ARG A 290 -13.30 2.37 13.31
N PHE A 291 -13.20 1.15 12.82
CA PHE A 291 -11.94 0.50 12.51
C PHE A 291 -11.72 0.38 11.00
N PHE A 292 -10.48 0.09 10.62
CA PHE A 292 -10.00 -0.22 9.27
C PHE A 292 -10.02 0.98 8.31
N SER A 293 -10.07 0.73 6.98
CA SER A 293 -9.80 1.72 5.93
C SER A 293 -10.68 2.96 5.96
N TYR A 294 -11.98 2.80 6.20
CA TYR A 294 -12.94 3.90 6.30
C TYR A 294 -13.31 4.23 7.76
N GLY A 295 -12.56 3.68 8.70
CA GLY A 295 -12.73 3.95 10.12
C GLY A 295 -12.02 5.22 10.57
N ASP A 296 -11.87 5.35 11.86
CA ASP A 296 -11.23 6.50 12.51
C ASP A 296 -9.70 6.32 12.57
N ALA A 297 -8.99 7.34 12.98
CA ALA A 297 -7.54 7.33 13.09
C ALA A 297 -7.06 7.71 14.48
N MET A 298 -5.83 7.31 14.80
CA MET A 298 -5.10 7.73 15.99
C MET A 298 -3.87 8.54 15.60
N LEU A 299 -3.47 9.48 16.43
CA LEU A 299 -2.18 10.17 16.40
C LEU A 299 -1.34 9.66 17.58
N ILE A 300 -0.14 9.17 17.28
CA ILE A 300 0.84 8.67 18.24
C ILE A 300 2.06 9.58 18.15
N ILE A 301 2.48 10.20 19.26
CA ILE A 301 3.59 11.17 19.33
C ILE A 301 4.43 10.95 20.60
#